data_193a959e0c882e27c8276b98c8ad468b
#
_entry.id   193a959e0c882e27c8276b98c8ad468b
#
_cell.length_a   1.000
_cell.length_b   1.000
_cell.length_c   1.000
_cell.angle_alpha   90.00
_cell.angle_beta   90.00
_cell.angle_gamma   90.00
#
_symmetry.space_group_name_H-M   'P 1'
#
loop_
_entity.id
_entity.type
_entity.pdbx_description
1 polymer ?
#
loop_
_entity_poly.entity_id
_entity_poly.type
_entity_poly.pdbx_seq_one_letter_code
_entity_poly.pdbx_strand_id
1 'polypeptide(L)'
;MIDFTEIIGHEDIIRHFKSSIELGKISQGYIINGETGSGKKTLTRALVKTLQCEEGGTEPCNHCKSCLQCETGNQPDIIWVTHDKPNVISVEEIRDQVNSDIDIKPYSSRYKIYVIEDAQLLNVNAQNALLKTIEEAPSYAIIILLTNNIDKMLQTIQSRCIVLNVKPVRE
;
A
#
# COMPACT_ATOMS: atom_id res chain seq x y z
N MET A 1 6.75 14.11 11.57
CA MET A 1 6.38 12.77 12.08
C MET A 1 5.23 12.22 11.23
N ILE A 2 5.37 11.00 10.73
CA ILE A 2 4.35 10.41 9.85
C ILE A 2 3.20 9.87 10.70
N ASP A 3 2.05 10.51 10.68
CA ASP A 3 0.82 10.03 11.33
C ASP A 3 -0.39 10.74 10.71
N PHE A 4 -1.59 10.45 11.21
CA PHE A 4 -2.82 10.99 10.66
C PHE A 4 -3.07 12.46 11.02
N THR A 5 -2.34 13.02 11.98
CA THR A 5 -2.56 14.40 12.43
C THR A 5 -2.17 15.43 11.37
N GLU A 6 -1.23 15.08 10.49
CA GLU A 6 -0.76 15.95 9.41
C GLU A 6 -1.57 15.79 8.11
N ILE A 7 -2.51 14.84 8.06
CA ILE A 7 -3.30 14.56 6.87
C ILE A 7 -4.61 15.35 6.92
N ILE A 8 -4.79 16.20 5.91
CA ILE A 8 -5.96 17.06 5.80
C ILE A 8 -6.85 16.56 4.64
N GLY A 9 -8.15 16.44 4.89
CA GLY A 9 -9.14 16.21 3.84
C GLY A 9 -9.43 14.77 3.48
N HIS A 10 -8.91 13.80 4.24
CA HIS A 10 -9.13 12.37 3.95
C HIS A 10 -9.76 11.62 5.13
N GLU A 11 -10.61 12.30 5.89
CA GLU A 11 -11.19 11.79 7.13
C GLU A 11 -12.03 10.52 6.91
N ASP A 12 -12.76 10.44 5.80
CA ASP A 12 -13.60 9.28 5.49
C ASP A 12 -12.75 8.03 5.24
N ILE A 13 -11.65 8.17 4.50
CA ILE A 13 -10.70 7.07 4.22
C ILE A 13 -10.05 6.63 5.52
N ILE A 14 -9.58 7.56 6.32
CA ILE A 14 -8.92 7.28 7.61
C ILE A 14 -9.88 6.55 8.55
N ARG A 15 -11.13 7.01 8.63
CA ARG A 15 -12.16 6.38 9.46
C ARG A 15 -12.45 4.95 9.02
N HIS A 16 -12.62 4.74 7.70
CA HIS A 16 -12.84 3.41 7.14
C HIS A 16 -11.68 2.47 7.48
N PHE A 17 -10.44 2.97 7.33
CA PHE A 17 -9.25 2.19 7.59
C PHE A 17 -9.12 1.83 9.08
N LYS A 18 -9.34 2.78 9.97
CA LYS A 18 -9.32 2.53 11.42
C LYS A 18 -10.38 1.51 11.82
N SER A 19 -11.58 1.62 11.27
CA SER A 19 -12.66 0.66 11.49
C SER A 19 -12.26 -0.75 11.02
N SER A 20 -11.59 -0.85 9.86
CA SER A 20 -11.12 -2.14 9.35
C SER A 20 -10.09 -2.78 10.28
N ILE A 21 -9.21 -1.99 10.88
CA ILE A 21 -8.24 -2.48 11.86
C ILE A 21 -8.96 -3.01 13.11
N GLU A 22 -9.91 -2.25 13.65
CA GLU A 22 -10.66 -2.62 14.85
C GLU A 22 -11.45 -3.91 14.66
N LEU A 23 -12.02 -4.11 13.46
CA LEU A 23 -12.80 -5.29 13.12
C LEU A 23 -11.95 -6.48 12.68
N GLY A 24 -10.64 -6.32 12.55
CA GLY A 24 -9.74 -7.36 12.05
C GLY A 24 -9.99 -7.71 10.58
N LYS A 25 -10.48 -6.75 9.79
CA LYS A 25 -10.87 -6.95 8.37
C LYS A 25 -9.99 -6.15 7.43
N ILE A 26 -8.68 -6.25 7.58
CA ILE A 26 -7.73 -5.64 6.65
C ILE A 26 -7.71 -6.47 5.36
N SER A 27 -7.86 -5.80 4.22
CA SER A 27 -7.78 -6.43 2.90
C SER A 27 -6.33 -6.72 2.52
N GLN A 28 -6.14 -7.71 1.67
CA GLN A 28 -4.83 -8.01 1.09
C GLN A 28 -4.52 -7.17 -0.15
N GLY A 29 -5.47 -6.41 -0.66
CA GLY A 29 -5.27 -5.52 -1.80
C GLY A 29 -6.00 -4.21 -1.63
N TYR A 30 -5.29 -3.10 -1.86
CA TYR A 30 -5.84 -1.74 -1.86
C TYR A 30 -5.40 -1.01 -3.10
N ILE A 31 -6.31 -0.25 -3.70
CA ILE A 31 -5.98 0.72 -4.75
C ILE A 31 -6.30 2.10 -4.18
N ILE A 32 -5.27 2.94 -4.07
CA ILE A 32 -5.45 4.33 -3.66
C ILE A 32 -5.40 5.18 -4.93
N ASN A 33 -6.56 5.66 -5.35
CA ASN A 33 -6.76 6.39 -6.58
C ASN A 33 -6.95 7.87 -6.30
N GLY A 34 -6.22 8.71 -7.02
CA GLY A 34 -6.34 10.16 -6.88
C GLY A 34 -5.37 10.89 -7.79
N GLU A 35 -5.66 12.15 -8.04
CA GLU A 35 -4.81 13.00 -8.88
C GLU A 35 -3.40 13.13 -8.32
N THR A 36 -2.45 13.42 -9.19
CA THR A 36 -1.08 13.74 -8.79
C THR A 36 -1.11 14.94 -7.84
N GLY A 37 -0.42 14.81 -6.71
CA GLY A 37 -0.40 15.86 -5.69
C GLY A 37 -1.57 15.85 -4.72
N SER A 38 -2.43 14.83 -4.75
CA SER A 38 -3.57 14.70 -3.82
C SER A 38 -3.18 14.18 -2.43
N GLY A 39 -1.92 13.87 -2.19
CA GLY A 39 -1.44 13.36 -0.90
C GLY A 39 -1.52 11.85 -0.75
N LYS A 40 -1.63 11.10 -1.85
CA LYS A 40 -1.69 9.63 -1.81
C LYS A 40 -0.51 9.01 -1.07
N LYS A 41 0.70 9.45 -1.35
CA LYS A 41 1.91 8.91 -0.75
C LYS A 41 1.98 9.20 0.74
N THR A 42 1.64 10.42 1.14
CA THR A 42 1.60 10.81 2.55
C THR A 42 0.57 9.98 3.32
N LEU A 43 -0.62 9.82 2.76
CA LEU A 43 -1.66 8.96 3.34
C LEU A 43 -1.17 7.51 3.46
N THR A 44 -0.58 6.98 2.40
CA THR A 44 -0.06 5.60 2.38
C THR A 44 1.00 5.38 3.46
N ARG A 45 1.92 6.33 3.62
CA ARG A 45 2.95 6.23 4.67
C ARG A 45 2.34 6.14 6.06
N ALA A 46 1.30 6.92 6.33
CA ALA A 46 0.61 6.86 7.62
C ALA A 46 -0.14 5.53 7.79
N LEU A 47 -0.79 5.02 6.74
CA LEU A 47 -1.49 3.75 6.78
C LEU A 47 -0.53 2.58 7.06
N VAL A 48 0.57 2.49 6.33
CA VAL A 48 1.51 1.37 6.48
C VAL A 48 2.26 1.43 7.82
N LYS A 49 2.57 2.62 8.30
CA LYS A 49 3.17 2.80 9.63
C LYS A 49 2.22 2.30 10.72
N THR A 50 0.94 2.62 10.60
CA THR A 50 -0.09 2.16 11.54
C THR A 50 -0.21 0.64 11.54
N LEU A 51 -0.24 0.02 10.35
CA LEU A 51 -0.35 -1.43 10.21
C LEU A 51 0.85 -2.16 10.83
N GLN A 52 2.04 -1.58 10.71
CA GLN A 52 3.29 -2.19 11.19
C GLN A 52 3.66 -1.78 12.63
N CYS A 53 2.90 -0.89 13.24
CA CYS A 53 3.13 -0.49 14.63
C CYS A 53 3.03 -1.70 15.56
N GLU A 54 4.02 -1.87 16.43
CA GLU A 54 4.09 -3.01 17.33
C GLU A 54 2.95 -3.04 18.36
N GLU A 55 2.34 -1.90 18.65
CA GLU A 55 1.22 -1.82 19.59
C GLU A 55 -0.11 -2.27 18.99
N GLY A 56 -0.20 -2.38 17.65
CA GLY A 56 -1.37 -2.93 16.98
C GLY A 56 -2.65 -2.12 17.07
N GLY A 57 -2.54 -0.82 17.32
CA GLY A 57 -3.70 0.08 17.42
C GLY A 57 -4.15 0.65 16.08
N THR A 58 -5.00 1.67 16.15
CA THR A 58 -5.53 2.37 14.97
C THR A 58 -4.72 3.62 14.61
N GLU A 59 -3.70 3.92 15.38
CA GLU A 59 -2.76 5.02 15.13
C GLU A 59 -1.34 4.54 15.44
N PRO A 60 -0.33 5.09 14.76
CA PRO A 60 1.05 4.73 15.08
C PRO A 60 1.43 5.29 16.45
N CYS A 61 2.12 4.50 17.26
CA CYS A 61 2.56 4.94 18.58
C CYS A 61 3.70 5.97 18.53
N ASN A 62 4.43 6.01 17.40
CA ASN A 62 5.57 6.90 17.16
C ASN A 62 6.80 6.67 18.05
N HIS A 63 6.83 5.60 18.82
CA HIS A 63 7.97 5.31 19.69
C HIS A 63 8.50 3.87 19.62
N CYS A 64 7.75 2.93 19.03
CA CYS A 64 8.25 1.58 18.86
C CYS A 64 9.31 1.51 17.75
N LYS A 65 10.07 0.42 17.71
CA LYS A 65 11.12 0.23 16.71
C LYS A 65 10.58 0.33 15.28
N SER A 66 9.42 -0.28 15.00
CA SER A 66 8.81 -0.24 13.69
C SER A 66 8.43 1.18 13.27
N CYS A 67 7.79 1.95 14.16
CA CYS A 67 7.46 3.34 13.88
C CYS A 67 8.70 4.19 13.58
N LEU A 68 9.77 4.01 14.33
CA LEU A 68 11.03 4.73 14.10
C LEU A 68 11.66 4.32 12.77
N GLN A 69 11.61 3.04 12.40
CA GLN A 69 12.08 2.57 11.09
C GLN A 69 11.27 3.14 9.94
N CYS A 70 9.96 3.30 10.11
CA CYS A 70 9.10 3.94 9.09
C CYS A 70 9.49 5.41 8.86
N GLU A 71 9.85 6.14 9.91
CA GLU A 71 10.28 7.55 9.78
C GLU A 71 11.54 7.70 8.93
N THR A 72 12.45 6.73 9.02
CA THR A 72 13.73 6.76 8.30
C THR A 72 13.70 5.99 6.97
N GLY A 73 12.56 5.37 6.61
CA GLY A 73 12.44 4.56 5.41
C GLY A 73 13.13 3.21 5.48
N ASN A 74 13.43 2.72 6.69
CA ASN A 74 14.20 1.49 6.91
C ASN A 74 13.37 0.32 7.47
N GLN A 75 12.04 0.39 7.43
CA GLN A 75 11.18 -0.71 7.88
C GLN A 75 11.29 -1.87 6.87
N PRO A 76 11.86 -3.03 7.27
CA PRO A 76 12.19 -4.09 6.30
C PRO A 76 10.96 -4.82 5.75
N ASP A 77 9.83 -4.75 6.41
CA ASP A 77 8.59 -5.41 6.00
C ASP A 77 7.65 -4.49 5.23
N ILE A 78 8.12 -3.31 4.83
CA ILE A 78 7.45 -2.43 3.88
C ILE A 78 8.36 -2.29 2.67
N ILE A 79 7.93 -2.84 1.54
CA ILE A 79 8.70 -2.86 0.31
C ILE A 79 8.08 -1.88 -0.69
N TRP A 80 8.80 -0.81 -1.01
CA TRP A 80 8.44 0.12 -2.07
C TRP A 80 9.02 -0.40 -3.37
N VAL A 81 8.16 -0.87 -4.26
CA VAL A 81 8.59 -1.48 -5.52
C VAL A 81 9.24 -0.42 -6.41
N THR A 82 10.40 -0.75 -6.97
CA THR A 82 11.17 0.15 -7.85
C THR A 82 11.10 -0.35 -9.30
N HIS A 83 11.31 0.56 -10.24
CA HIS A 83 11.37 0.22 -11.66
C HIS A 83 12.41 1.08 -12.37
N ASP A 84 13.06 0.51 -13.38
CA ASP A 84 14.17 1.15 -14.08
C ASP A 84 13.70 2.18 -15.12
N LYS A 85 12.63 1.85 -15.86
CA LYS A 85 12.12 2.70 -16.93
C LYS A 85 11.09 3.68 -16.38
N PRO A 86 11.12 4.96 -16.79
CA PRO A 86 10.21 5.96 -16.21
C PRO A 86 8.74 5.78 -16.62
N ASN A 87 8.47 5.11 -17.74
CA ASN A 87 7.12 5.03 -18.32
C ASN A 87 6.48 3.65 -18.24
N VAL A 88 7.13 2.66 -17.64
CA VAL A 88 6.60 1.30 -17.55
C VAL A 88 7.14 0.58 -16.32
N ILE A 89 6.26 -0.20 -15.70
CA ILE A 89 6.64 -1.19 -14.69
C ILE A 89 6.46 -2.55 -15.34
N SER A 90 7.57 -3.29 -15.49
CA SER A 90 7.59 -4.55 -16.22
C SER A 90 7.17 -5.74 -15.36
N VAL A 91 6.82 -6.85 -16.03
CA VAL A 91 6.50 -8.10 -15.35
C VAL A 91 7.69 -8.65 -14.59
N GLU A 92 8.91 -8.48 -15.10
CA GLU A 92 10.13 -8.92 -14.41
C GLU A 92 10.32 -8.22 -13.08
N GLU A 93 10.06 -6.91 -13.02
CA GLU A 93 10.15 -6.13 -11.79
C GLU A 93 9.14 -6.61 -10.75
N ILE A 94 7.93 -6.94 -11.17
CA ILE A 94 6.90 -7.49 -10.28
C ILE A 94 7.28 -8.91 -9.82
N ARG A 95 7.76 -9.75 -10.73
CA ARG A 95 8.19 -11.12 -10.36
C ARG A 95 9.33 -11.10 -9.37
N ASP A 96 10.34 -10.26 -9.60
CA ASP A 96 11.53 -10.20 -8.76
C ASP A 96 11.27 -9.60 -7.39
N GLN A 97 10.47 -8.55 -7.32
CA GLN A 97 10.26 -7.79 -6.08
C GLN A 97 9.05 -8.24 -5.29
N VAL A 98 8.04 -8.80 -5.91
CA VAL A 98 6.79 -9.20 -5.26
C VAL A 98 6.61 -10.71 -5.29
N ASN A 99 6.44 -11.30 -6.47
CA ASN A 99 6.07 -12.72 -6.59
C ASN A 99 7.08 -13.67 -5.95
N SER A 100 8.38 -13.43 -6.13
CA SER A 100 9.44 -14.28 -5.59
C SER A 100 9.67 -14.07 -4.10
N ASP A 101 9.18 -12.97 -3.54
CA ASP A 101 9.44 -12.54 -2.17
C ASP A 101 8.25 -12.77 -1.23
N ILE A 102 7.03 -12.81 -1.76
CA ILE A 102 5.80 -12.76 -0.96
C ILE A 102 5.61 -13.97 -0.04
N ASP A 103 6.14 -15.13 -0.42
CA ASP A 103 6.06 -16.34 0.40
C ASP A 103 7.07 -16.37 1.55
N ILE A 104 7.99 -15.42 1.57
CA ILE A 104 8.92 -15.24 2.69
C ILE A 104 8.19 -14.42 3.77
N LYS A 105 8.09 -14.98 4.96
CA LYS A 105 7.40 -14.34 6.09
C LYS A 105 8.00 -12.97 6.44
N PRO A 106 7.21 -12.07 7.05
CA PRO A 106 7.76 -10.80 7.55
C PRO A 106 8.96 -11.02 8.47
N TYR A 107 9.93 -10.14 8.37
CA TYR A 107 11.14 -10.22 9.18
C TYR A 107 10.85 -10.02 10.67
N SER A 108 10.07 -8.99 11.00
CA SER A 108 9.79 -8.64 12.39
C SER A 108 8.38 -8.10 12.63
N SER A 109 7.62 -7.85 11.58
CA SER A 109 6.31 -7.20 11.67
C SER A 109 5.16 -8.19 11.50
N ARG A 110 3.94 -7.73 11.79
CA ARG A 110 2.72 -8.51 11.60
C ARG A 110 2.42 -8.75 10.14
N TYR A 111 2.64 -7.75 9.30
CA TYR A 111 2.35 -7.78 7.87
C TYR A 111 3.61 -7.61 7.05
N LYS A 112 3.53 -8.06 5.80
CA LYS A 112 4.51 -7.76 4.75
C LYS A 112 3.78 -6.96 3.69
N ILE A 113 4.18 -5.69 3.52
CA ILE A 113 3.45 -4.73 2.71
C ILE A 113 4.27 -4.33 1.49
N TYR A 114 3.66 -4.44 0.32
CA TYR A 114 4.25 -4.00 -0.95
C TYR A 114 3.49 -2.77 -1.42
N VAL A 115 4.20 -1.69 -1.68
CA VAL A 115 3.63 -0.46 -2.21
C VAL A 115 4.14 -0.24 -3.62
N ILE A 116 3.23 -0.10 -4.57
CA ILE A 116 3.55 0.16 -5.97
C ILE A 116 3.03 1.54 -6.32
N GLU A 117 3.94 2.51 -6.44
CA GLU A 117 3.63 3.86 -6.89
C GLU A 117 3.44 3.86 -8.41
N ASP A 118 2.62 4.78 -8.90
CA ASP A 118 2.34 4.91 -10.33
C ASP A 118 1.89 3.60 -10.98
N ALA A 119 0.97 2.93 -10.33
CA ALA A 119 0.49 1.61 -10.78
C ALA A 119 -0.13 1.64 -12.18
N GLN A 120 -0.55 2.81 -12.68
CA GLN A 120 -1.00 2.99 -14.06
C GLN A 120 0.11 2.67 -15.08
N LEU A 121 1.37 2.62 -14.66
CA LEU A 121 2.52 2.26 -15.50
C LEU A 121 2.72 0.75 -15.63
N LEU A 122 2.01 -0.07 -14.85
CA LEU A 122 2.05 -1.52 -14.98
C LEU A 122 1.51 -1.93 -16.34
N ASN A 123 2.32 -2.65 -17.13
CA ASN A 123 1.81 -3.21 -18.37
C ASN A 123 0.87 -4.40 -18.06
N VAL A 124 0.17 -4.92 -19.09
CA VAL A 124 -0.84 -5.97 -18.90
C VAL A 124 -0.22 -7.23 -18.28
N ASN A 125 0.97 -7.61 -18.70
CA ASN A 125 1.66 -8.79 -18.17
C ASN A 125 2.01 -8.61 -16.68
N ALA A 126 2.47 -7.42 -16.31
CA ALA A 126 2.77 -7.09 -14.91
C ALA A 126 1.49 -7.12 -14.05
N GLN A 127 0.39 -6.58 -14.57
CA GLN A 127 -0.89 -6.62 -13.88
C GLN A 127 -1.40 -8.05 -13.68
N ASN A 128 -1.28 -8.91 -14.69
CA ASN A 128 -1.69 -10.31 -14.58
C ASN A 128 -0.84 -11.08 -13.57
N ALA A 129 0.47 -10.84 -13.53
CA ALA A 129 1.35 -11.43 -12.53
C ALA A 129 0.95 -10.99 -11.11
N LEU A 130 0.62 -9.72 -10.96
CA LEU A 130 0.18 -9.15 -9.69
C LEU A 130 -1.19 -9.69 -9.26
N LEU A 131 -2.12 -9.83 -10.20
CA LEU A 131 -3.45 -10.38 -9.93
C LEU A 131 -3.36 -11.79 -9.36
N LYS A 132 -2.53 -12.64 -9.96
CA LYS A 132 -2.30 -13.99 -9.46
C LYS A 132 -1.78 -13.97 -8.03
N THR A 133 -0.85 -13.08 -7.76
CA THR A 133 -0.28 -12.92 -6.42
C THR A 133 -1.33 -12.46 -5.41
N ILE A 134 -2.19 -11.51 -5.77
CA ILE A 134 -3.27 -11.04 -4.90
C ILE A 134 -4.25 -12.18 -4.57
N GLU A 135 -4.58 -13.00 -5.57
CA GLU A 135 -5.50 -14.14 -5.39
C GLU A 135 -4.94 -15.23 -4.49
N GLU A 136 -3.64 -15.46 -4.53
CA GLU A 136 -2.96 -16.55 -3.81
C GLU A 136 -2.14 -16.05 -2.61
N ALA A 137 -2.28 -14.78 -2.22
CA ALA A 137 -1.43 -14.15 -1.22
C ALA A 137 -1.54 -14.82 0.17
N PRO A 138 -0.41 -15.01 0.87
CA PRO A 138 -0.45 -15.43 2.27
C PRO A 138 -1.21 -14.39 3.12
N SER A 139 -1.76 -14.83 4.24
CA SER A 139 -2.61 -13.99 5.10
C SER A 139 -1.90 -12.74 5.64
N TYR A 140 -0.57 -12.75 5.74
CA TYR A 140 0.22 -11.63 6.23
C TYR A 140 0.52 -10.58 5.15
N ALA A 141 0.28 -10.88 3.87
CA ALA A 141 0.69 -10.02 2.77
C ALA A 141 -0.38 -8.98 2.42
N ILE A 142 0.07 -7.74 2.20
CA ILE A 142 -0.80 -6.63 1.77
C ILE A 142 -0.13 -5.95 0.58
N ILE A 143 -0.90 -5.73 -0.49
CA ILE A 143 -0.44 -5.03 -1.70
C ILE A 143 -1.23 -3.74 -1.83
N ILE A 144 -0.53 -2.62 -1.93
CA ILE A 144 -1.12 -1.29 -2.07
C ILE A 144 -0.66 -0.68 -3.39
N LEU A 145 -1.62 -0.34 -4.25
CA LEU A 145 -1.38 0.27 -5.56
C LEU A 145 -1.79 1.73 -5.51
N LEU A 146 -0.87 2.62 -5.85
CA LEU A 146 -1.14 4.07 -5.94
C LEU A 146 -1.27 4.43 -7.41
N THR A 147 -2.39 5.00 -7.83
CA THR A 147 -2.61 5.37 -9.21
C THR A 147 -3.31 6.73 -9.34
N ASN A 148 -3.02 7.43 -10.43
CA ASN A 148 -3.75 8.64 -10.81
C ASN A 148 -4.80 8.35 -11.89
N ASN A 149 -4.91 7.12 -12.35
CA ASN A 149 -5.87 6.72 -13.38
C ASN A 149 -6.26 5.25 -13.21
N ILE A 150 -7.31 5.02 -12.45
CA ILE A 150 -7.81 3.68 -12.16
C ILE A 150 -8.29 2.94 -13.42
N ASP A 151 -8.68 3.67 -14.46
CA ASP A 151 -9.16 3.06 -15.70
C ASP A 151 -8.07 2.27 -16.43
N LYS A 152 -6.81 2.54 -16.15
CA LYS A 152 -5.67 1.76 -16.66
C LYS A 152 -5.44 0.45 -15.92
N MET A 153 -6.13 0.24 -14.80
CA MET A 153 -6.04 -1.01 -14.04
C MET A 153 -7.07 -2.00 -14.58
N LEU A 154 -6.67 -3.28 -14.69
CA LEU A 154 -7.59 -4.35 -15.11
C LEU A 154 -8.78 -4.43 -14.15
N GLN A 155 -9.99 -4.66 -14.70
CA GLN A 155 -11.20 -4.84 -13.89
C GLN A 155 -11.07 -5.99 -12.91
N THR A 156 -10.36 -7.04 -13.28
CA THR A 156 -10.08 -8.19 -12.43
C THR A 156 -9.26 -7.81 -11.18
N ILE A 157 -8.32 -6.86 -11.32
CA ILE A 157 -7.58 -6.32 -10.17
C ILE A 157 -8.50 -5.45 -9.31
N GLN A 158 -9.26 -4.57 -9.94
CA GLN A 158 -10.18 -3.68 -9.22
C GLN A 158 -11.21 -4.46 -8.39
N SER A 159 -11.69 -5.59 -8.91
CA SER A 159 -12.66 -6.41 -8.20
C SER A 159 -12.07 -7.17 -6.99
N ARG A 160 -10.75 -7.33 -6.94
CA ARG A 160 -10.04 -8.02 -5.86
C ARG A 160 -9.49 -7.09 -4.79
N CYS A 161 -9.54 -5.79 -5.04
CA CYS A 161 -8.98 -4.78 -4.15
C CYS A 161 -10.07 -3.86 -3.59
N ILE A 162 -9.79 -3.28 -2.43
CA ILE A 162 -10.59 -2.17 -1.91
C ILE A 162 -10.06 -0.89 -2.56
N VAL A 163 -10.94 -0.15 -3.24
CA VAL A 163 -10.58 1.10 -3.90
C VAL A 163 -10.87 2.27 -2.95
N LEU A 164 -9.84 3.06 -2.67
CA LEU A 164 -9.92 4.27 -1.86
C LEU A 164 -9.69 5.47 -2.79
N ASN A 165 -10.71 6.30 -2.96
CA ASN A 165 -10.62 7.49 -3.82
C ASN A 165 -10.21 8.69 -2.99
N VAL A 166 -9.03 9.22 -3.30
CA VAL A 166 -8.45 10.38 -2.63
C VAL A 166 -8.81 11.63 -3.43
N LYS A 167 -9.48 12.57 -2.79
CA LYS A 167 -9.85 13.84 -3.42
C LYS A 167 -8.74 14.88 -3.22
N PRO A 168 -8.56 15.81 -4.17
CA PRO A 168 -7.62 16.91 -3.98
C PRO A 168 -7.99 17.70 -2.73
N VAL A 169 -6.98 18.09 -1.96
CA VAL A 169 -7.20 18.97 -0.80
C VAL A 169 -7.45 20.36 -1.34
N ARG A 170 -8.61 20.94 -1.01
CA ARG A 170 -8.92 22.33 -1.32
C ARG A 170 -8.45 23.20 -0.16
N GLU A 171 -7.69 24.22 -0.50
CA GLU A 171 -7.32 25.28 0.45
C GLU A 171 -8.56 26.09 0.87
#